data_8037698fc8d4c98e6ca49be9a256efdb
#
_entry.id   8037698fc8d4c98e6ca49be9a256efdb
#
_cell.length_a   1.000
_cell.length_b   1.000
_cell.length_c   1.000
_cell.angle_alpha   90.00
_cell.angle_beta   90.00
_cell.angle_gamma   90.00
#
_symmetry.space_group_name_H-M   'P 1'
#
loop_
_entity.id
_entity.type
_entity.pdbx_description
1 polymer ?
#
loop_
_entity_poly.entity_id
_entity_poly.type
_entity_poly.pdbx_seq_one_letter_code
_entity_poly.pdbx_strand_id
1 'polypeptide(L)'
;GDKEVMEWRNWFRASAHHNTLTVNEKNFDNTESKTLLWQPEGDVQILVTENQSYKNLRHRRTIFFVDQKYFVIVDEATGSMEGWVNLHYQMPRGNVPNSREDMTFYTDFSNGSNFFLRCFGPEGMTMRKEKGWRSTDYMKKEQRMNVSFNIRKEDGTPARFITVIYPKKEAGKTPSLEAKFINGSFNEKGLKLQVRIDGKKKNLGYNL
;
A
#
# COMPACT_ATOMS: atom_id res chain seq x y z
N GLY A 1 2.01 -34.04 5.02
CA GLY A 1 1.92 -34.30 6.45
C GLY A 1 1.93 -32.99 7.25
N ASP A 2 1.90 -33.12 8.56
CA ASP A 2 1.79 -31.97 9.49
C ASP A 2 2.87 -30.88 9.28
N LYS A 3 4.08 -31.26 8.88
CA LYS A 3 5.17 -30.33 8.60
C LYS A 3 4.84 -29.38 7.42
N GLU A 4 4.35 -29.93 6.33
CA GLU A 4 3.97 -29.13 5.15
C GLU A 4 2.82 -28.16 5.47
N VAL A 5 1.83 -28.62 6.25
CA VAL A 5 0.72 -27.78 6.70
C VAL A 5 1.23 -26.61 7.54
N MET A 6 2.18 -26.87 8.45
CA MET A 6 2.79 -25.82 9.28
C MET A 6 3.62 -24.83 8.47
N GLU A 7 4.36 -25.29 7.47
CA GLU A 7 5.12 -24.42 6.56
C GLU A 7 4.18 -23.44 5.81
N TRP A 8 3.07 -23.95 5.24
CA TRP A 8 2.08 -23.11 4.58
C TRP A 8 1.37 -22.16 5.54
N ARG A 9 1.03 -22.62 6.74
CA ARG A 9 0.45 -21.75 7.77
C ARG A 9 1.38 -20.59 8.10
N ASN A 10 2.66 -20.86 8.30
CA ASN A 10 3.67 -19.84 8.59
C ASN A 10 3.84 -18.88 7.39
N TRP A 11 3.84 -19.40 6.17
CA TRP A 11 3.89 -18.59 4.96
C TRP A 11 2.70 -17.61 4.90
N PHE A 12 1.45 -18.10 5.06
CA PHE A 12 0.26 -17.24 5.01
C PHE A 12 0.19 -16.22 6.15
N ARG A 13 0.84 -16.47 7.27
CA ARG A 13 0.90 -15.55 8.42
C ARG A 13 2.02 -14.52 8.32
N ALA A 14 3.00 -14.73 7.44
CA ALA A 14 4.14 -13.81 7.32
C ALA A 14 3.69 -12.45 6.81
N SER A 15 4.24 -11.38 7.41
CA SER A 15 3.85 -10.00 7.15
C SER A 15 3.97 -9.58 5.68
N ALA A 16 4.99 -10.08 4.97
CA ALA A 16 5.21 -9.81 3.55
C ALA A 16 4.08 -10.33 2.63
N HIS A 17 3.21 -11.22 3.14
CA HIS A 17 2.09 -11.78 2.37
C HIS A 17 0.74 -11.09 2.66
N HIS A 18 0.79 -9.92 3.30
CA HIS A 18 -0.35 -9.05 3.56
C HIS A 18 -0.16 -7.67 2.90
N ASN A 19 -1.25 -6.88 2.80
CA ASN A 19 -1.20 -5.51 2.27
C ASN A 19 -0.68 -4.55 3.34
N THR A 20 0.61 -4.60 3.59
CA THR A 20 1.28 -3.82 4.63
C THR A 20 2.73 -3.53 4.26
N LEU A 21 3.45 -2.77 5.07
CA LEU A 21 4.88 -2.60 4.89
C LEU A 21 5.68 -3.56 5.79
N THR A 22 6.85 -3.94 5.33
CA THR A 22 7.88 -4.63 6.13
C THR A 22 9.21 -3.90 6.04
N VAL A 23 10.14 -4.21 6.94
CA VAL A 23 11.55 -3.79 6.82
C VAL A 23 12.41 -5.02 6.64
N ASN A 24 13.22 -5.03 5.56
CA ASN A 24 14.04 -6.16 5.15
C ASN A 24 13.26 -7.49 5.09
N GLU A 25 11.97 -7.41 4.72
CA GLU A 25 11.03 -8.54 4.62
C GLU A 25 10.81 -9.34 5.91
N LYS A 26 11.24 -8.80 7.05
CA LYS A 26 11.03 -9.43 8.36
C LYS A 26 9.57 -9.31 8.80
N ASN A 27 9.12 -10.29 9.55
CA ASN A 27 7.80 -10.22 10.19
C ASN A 27 7.78 -9.08 11.22
N PHE A 28 6.58 -8.52 11.44
CA PHE A 28 6.38 -7.59 12.56
C PHE A 28 6.65 -8.25 13.90
N ASP A 29 7.03 -7.42 14.85
CA ASP A 29 6.83 -7.70 16.26
C ASP A 29 5.32 -7.71 16.57
N ASN A 30 4.94 -8.40 17.65
CA ASN A 30 3.56 -8.33 18.13
C ASN A 30 3.27 -6.90 18.58
N THR A 31 2.28 -6.26 17.97
CA THR A 31 2.01 -4.83 18.17
C THR A 31 0.51 -4.55 18.13
N GLU A 32 0.11 -3.50 18.86
CA GLU A 32 -1.24 -2.96 18.81
C GLU A 32 -1.30 -1.76 17.87
N SER A 33 -2.40 -1.63 17.16
CA SER A 33 -2.69 -0.47 16.32
C SER A 33 -3.57 0.53 17.07
N LYS A 34 -3.28 1.81 16.87
CA LYS A 34 -4.09 2.93 17.39
C LYS A 34 -4.79 3.60 16.22
N THR A 35 -6.08 3.90 16.38
CA THR A 35 -6.79 4.80 15.46
C THR A 35 -6.56 6.23 15.94
N LEU A 36 -5.93 7.04 15.11
CA LEU A 36 -5.65 8.45 15.40
C LEU A 36 -6.76 9.37 14.91
N LEU A 37 -7.38 9.02 13.78
CA LEU A 37 -8.51 9.76 13.21
C LEU A 37 -9.46 8.79 12.53
N TRP A 38 -10.76 8.98 12.75
CA TRP A 38 -11.84 8.34 12.02
C TRP A 38 -12.88 9.39 11.62
N GLN A 39 -12.95 9.70 10.34
CA GLN A 39 -13.92 10.64 9.74
C GLN A 39 -14.64 9.92 8.61
N PRO A 40 -15.80 9.27 8.89
CA PRO A 40 -16.49 8.44 7.90
C PRO A 40 -17.44 9.23 6.99
N GLU A 41 -17.59 10.53 7.19
CA GLU A 41 -18.56 11.36 6.49
C GLU A 41 -17.89 12.35 5.52
N GLY A 42 -18.69 12.88 4.58
CA GLY A 42 -18.27 13.87 3.59
C GLY A 42 -17.69 13.26 2.32
N ASP A 43 -17.29 14.12 1.40
CA ASP A 43 -16.72 13.74 0.10
C ASP A 43 -15.32 13.09 0.22
N VAL A 44 -14.66 13.32 1.34
CA VAL A 44 -13.38 12.71 1.67
C VAL A 44 -13.50 12.06 3.04
N GLN A 45 -13.62 10.76 3.06
CA GLN A 45 -13.62 9.96 4.28
C GLN A 45 -12.20 9.59 4.65
N ILE A 46 -11.85 9.63 5.94
CA ILE A 46 -10.47 9.51 6.39
C ILE A 46 -10.36 8.51 7.53
N LEU A 47 -9.44 7.56 7.39
CA LEU A 47 -8.97 6.71 8.47
C LEU A 47 -7.46 6.89 8.64
N VAL A 48 -7.01 7.22 9.84
CA VAL A 48 -5.59 7.25 10.19
C VAL A 48 -5.33 6.26 11.31
N THR A 49 -4.46 5.30 11.04
CA THR A 49 -4.02 4.30 12.02
C THR A 49 -2.50 4.32 12.15
N GLU A 50 -2.03 3.94 13.32
CA GLU A 50 -0.60 3.88 13.60
C GLU A 50 -0.29 2.67 14.48
N ASN A 51 0.83 2.02 14.23
CA ASN A 51 1.37 0.96 15.06
C ASN A 51 2.90 1.02 15.12
N GLN A 52 3.47 0.34 16.10
CA GLN A 52 4.91 0.15 16.22
C GLN A 52 5.28 -1.23 15.68
N SER A 53 5.32 -1.35 14.35
CA SER A 53 5.58 -2.63 13.66
C SER A 53 6.91 -3.27 14.03
N TYR A 54 7.90 -2.47 14.42
CA TYR A 54 9.24 -2.91 14.87
C TYR A 54 9.71 -2.02 16.00
N LYS A 55 10.68 -2.49 16.80
CA LYS A 55 11.19 -1.78 18.00
C LYS A 55 11.51 -0.30 17.77
N ASN A 56 12.10 0.04 16.63
CA ASN A 56 12.54 1.41 16.30
C ASN A 56 11.89 1.94 15.03
N LEU A 57 10.70 1.44 14.67
CA LEU A 57 9.95 1.90 13.51
C LEU A 57 8.47 1.93 13.81
N ARG A 58 7.89 3.08 13.58
CA ARG A 58 6.45 3.32 13.61
C ARG A 58 5.91 3.38 12.18
N HIS A 59 4.82 2.69 11.94
CA HIS A 59 4.10 2.71 10.68
C HIS A 59 2.77 3.44 10.87
N ARG A 60 2.59 4.56 10.17
CA ARG A 60 1.32 5.27 10.05
C ARG A 60 0.73 4.99 8.68
N ARG A 61 -0.53 4.53 8.65
CA ARG A 61 -1.30 4.41 7.43
C ARG A 61 -2.48 5.35 7.47
N THR A 62 -2.60 6.16 6.43
CA THR A 62 -3.77 6.99 6.16
C THR A 62 -4.51 6.47 4.95
N ILE A 63 -5.82 6.31 5.06
CA ILE A 63 -6.69 5.93 3.95
C ILE A 63 -7.67 7.07 3.73
N PHE A 64 -7.64 7.64 2.53
CA PHE A 64 -8.67 8.55 2.03
C PHE A 64 -9.56 7.76 1.07
N PHE A 65 -10.87 7.76 1.32
CA PHE A 65 -11.85 7.34 0.34
C PHE A 65 -12.49 8.61 -0.24
N VAL A 66 -12.26 8.85 -1.51
CA VAL A 66 -12.48 10.15 -2.15
C VAL A 66 -13.66 10.08 -3.10
N ASP A 67 -14.65 10.97 -2.91
CA ASP A 67 -15.86 11.11 -3.71
C ASP A 67 -16.61 9.78 -3.91
N GLN A 68 -16.44 8.81 -2.98
CA GLN A 68 -16.94 7.43 -3.07
C GLN A 68 -16.52 6.72 -4.38
N LYS A 69 -15.34 7.09 -4.92
CA LYS A 69 -14.87 6.62 -6.24
C LYS A 69 -13.53 5.93 -6.21
N TYR A 70 -12.58 6.43 -5.42
CA TYR A 70 -11.22 5.90 -5.39
C TYR A 70 -10.58 6.05 -4.03
N PHE A 71 -9.52 5.30 -3.81
CA PHE A 71 -8.74 5.36 -2.57
C PHE A 71 -7.38 5.99 -2.81
N VAL A 72 -6.95 6.77 -1.84
CA VAL A 72 -5.57 7.22 -1.70
C VAL A 72 -5.05 6.72 -0.37
N ILE A 73 -4.03 5.87 -0.42
CA ILE A 73 -3.41 5.28 0.77
C ILE A 73 -2.03 5.90 0.94
N VAL A 74 -1.76 6.42 2.11
CA VAL A 74 -0.43 6.93 2.46
C VAL A 74 0.16 6.05 3.54
N ASP A 75 1.34 5.51 3.27
CA ASP A 75 2.12 4.74 4.22
C ASP A 75 3.39 5.50 4.60
N GLU A 76 3.59 5.73 5.88
CA GLU A 76 4.73 6.48 6.41
C GLU A 76 5.44 5.64 7.48
N ALA A 77 6.70 5.27 7.21
CA ALA A 77 7.56 4.57 8.14
C ALA A 77 8.56 5.55 8.75
N THR A 78 8.47 5.78 10.06
CA THR A 78 9.28 6.75 10.82
C THR A 78 10.07 6.06 11.93
N GLY A 79 11.11 6.70 12.43
CA GLY A 79 11.97 6.17 13.48
C GLY A 79 13.39 5.90 13.00
N SER A 80 14.23 5.36 13.89
CA SER A 80 15.67 5.16 13.64
C SER A 80 16.00 3.83 12.94
N MET A 81 15.04 2.92 12.76
CA MET A 81 15.31 1.67 12.05
C MET A 81 15.68 1.93 10.60
N GLU A 82 16.79 1.38 10.17
CA GLU A 82 17.31 1.45 8.80
C GLU A 82 17.03 0.16 8.02
N GLY A 83 17.04 0.26 6.71
CA GLY A 83 16.92 -0.90 5.82
C GLY A 83 15.98 -0.66 4.64
N TRP A 84 15.67 -1.72 3.94
CA TRP A 84 14.70 -1.69 2.86
C TRP A 84 13.29 -1.73 3.41
N VAL A 85 12.55 -0.64 3.26
CA VAL A 85 11.11 -0.60 3.54
C VAL A 85 10.38 -1.09 2.30
N ASN A 86 9.64 -2.18 2.46
CA ASN A 86 8.92 -2.87 1.40
C ASN A 86 7.42 -2.74 1.64
N LEU A 87 6.72 -1.99 0.79
CA LEU A 87 5.27 -1.85 0.83
C LEU A 87 4.65 -2.91 -0.09
N HIS A 88 3.94 -3.87 0.50
CA HIS A 88 3.38 -5.03 -0.21
C HIS A 88 1.93 -4.82 -0.59
N TYR A 89 1.58 -5.28 -1.80
CA TYR A 89 0.21 -5.43 -2.27
C TYR A 89 0.00 -6.82 -2.83
N GLN A 90 -1.06 -7.48 -2.36
CA GLN A 90 -1.45 -8.81 -2.77
C GLN A 90 -2.48 -8.69 -3.90
N MET A 91 -2.10 -9.04 -5.13
CA MET A 91 -2.95 -8.89 -6.29
C MET A 91 -4.00 -10.00 -6.39
N PRO A 92 -5.14 -9.76 -7.04
CA PRO A 92 -6.10 -10.82 -7.32
C PRO A 92 -5.50 -11.85 -8.28
N ARG A 93 -6.11 -13.04 -8.34
CA ARG A 93 -5.78 -14.04 -9.36
C ARG A 93 -6.17 -13.52 -10.74
N GLY A 94 -5.35 -13.78 -11.74
CA GLY A 94 -5.62 -13.45 -13.13
C GLY A 94 -4.53 -12.59 -13.76
N ASN A 95 -4.88 -12.01 -14.90
CA ASN A 95 -3.96 -11.12 -15.59
C ASN A 95 -3.83 -9.77 -14.86
N VAL A 96 -2.62 -9.46 -14.46
CA VAL A 96 -2.28 -8.20 -13.79
C VAL A 96 -1.08 -7.57 -14.51
N PRO A 97 -1.32 -6.87 -15.62
CA PRO A 97 -0.29 -6.10 -16.31
C PRO A 97 0.33 -5.04 -15.39
N ASN A 98 1.57 -4.67 -15.68
CA ASN A 98 2.30 -3.68 -14.90
C ASN A 98 3.28 -2.88 -15.75
N SER A 99 3.63 -1.68 -15.28
CA SER A 99 4.76 -0.89 -15.75
C SER A 99 5.68 -0.60 -14.58
N ARG A 100 6.93 -1.07 -14.65
CA ARG A 100 7.94 -0.78 -13.63
C ARG A 100 8.38 0.68 -13.64
N GLU A 101 8.46 1.28 -14.80
CA GLU A 101 8.84 2.68 -14.96
C GLU A 101 7.83 3.61 -14.29
N ASP A 102 6.53 3.31 -14.45
CA ASP A 102 5.45 4.11 -13.88
C ASP A 102 5.00 3.66 -12.50
N MET A 103 5.60 2.61 -11.92
CA MET A 103 5.18 2.02 -10.64
C MET A 103 3.69 1.67 -10.62
N THR A 104 3.20 1.07 -11.72
CA THR A 104 1.78 0.82 -11.93
C THR A 104 1.41 -0.65 -12.02
N PHE A 105 0.20 -0.95 -11.59
CA PHE A 105 -0.51 -2.20 -11.80
C PHE A 105 -1.94 -1.93 -12.19
N TYR A 106 -2.51 -2.83 -12.99
CA TYR A 106 -3.94 -2.82 -13.25
C TYR A 106 -4.44 -4.25 -13.47
N THR A 107 -5.72 -4.45 -13.29
CA THR A 107 -6.39 -5.69 -13.69
C THR A 107 -7.05 -5.51 -15.04
N ASP A 108 -7.18 -6.61 -15.77
CA ASP A 108 -7.79 -6.64 -17.10
C ASP A 108 -8.74 -7.84 -17.19
N PHE A 109 -9.78 -7.81 -16.33
CA PHE A 109 -10.79 -8.85 -16.26
C PHE A 109 -11.96 -8.50 -17.19
N SER A 110 -12.44 -9.48 -17.95
CA SER A 110 -13.55 -9.33 -18.89
C SER A 110 -14.89 -8.99 -18.24
N ASN A 111 -15.04 -9.28 -16.92
CA ASN A 111 -16.25 -8.98 -16.17
C ASN A 111 -16.40 -7.50 -15.78
N GLY A 112 -15.45 -6.63 -16.12
CA GLY A 112 -15.48 -5.20 -15.84
C GLY A 112 -15.15 -4.81 -14.40
N SER A 113 -14.80 -5.76 -13.51
CA SER A 113 -14.42 -5.47 -12.12
C SER A 113 -12.90 -5.25 -12.04
N ASN A 114 -12.46 -4.10 -12.52
CA ASN A 114 -11.05 -3.78 -12.64
C ASN A 114 -10.61 -2.63 -11.73
N PHE A 115 -9.32 -2.53 -11.47
CA PHE A 115 -8.71 -1.38 -10.84
C PHE A 115 -7.36 -1.04 -11.48
N PHE A 116 -6.96 0.21 -11.30
CA PHE A 116 -5.65 0.74 -11.62
C PHE A 116 -4.98 1.19 -10.32
N LEU A 117 -3.77 0.74 -10.07
CA LEU A 117 -2.98 1.11 -8.90
C LEU A 117 -1.68 1.76 -9.35
N ARG A 118 -1.35 2.91 -8.80
CA ARG A 118 -0.05 3.56 -8.97
C ARG A 118 0.51 3.97 -7.61
N CYS A 119 1.77 3.64 -7.37
CA CYS A 119 2.49 4.07 -6.18
C CYS A 119 3.48 5.18 -6.51
N PHE A 120 3.51 6.20 -5.66
CA PHE A 120 4.42 7.34 -5.73
C PHE A 120 5.29 7.34 -4.48
N GLY A 121 6.57 7.61 -4.65
CA GLY A 121 7.56 7.66 -3.57
C GLY A 121 8.74 8.55 -3.95
N PRO A 122 9.80 8.58 -3.15
CA PRO A 122 11.00 9.33 -3.45
C PRO A 122 11.75 8.77 -4.66
N GLU A 123 12.67 9.54 -5.17
CA GLU A 123 13.63 9.07 -6.17
C GLU A 123 14.35 7.83 -5.69
N GLY A 124 14.62 6.88 -6.59
CA GLY A 124 15.22 5.59 -6.25
C GLY A 124 14.25 4.54 -5.73
N MET A 125 12.95 4.83 -5.59
CA MET A 125 11.96 3.80 -5.31
C MET A 125 11.95 2.75 -6.43
N THR A 126 11.93 1.49 -6.06
CA THR A 126 11.89 0.36 -7.00
C THR A 126 10.62 -0.46 -6.81
N MET A 127 10.27 -1.24 -7.82
CA MET A 127 9.14 -2.16 -7.79
C MET A 127 9.60 -3.58 -8.07
N ARG A 128 9.13 -4.52 -7.24
CA ARG A 128 9.39 -5.95 -7.39
C ARG A 128 8.08 -6.72 -7.50
N LYS A 129 8.05 -7.68 -8.40
CA LYS A 129 6.95 -8.58 -8.63
C LYS A 129 7.36 -10.00 -8.25
N GLU A 130 6.53 -10.66 -7.48
CA GLU A 130 6.80 -11.98 -6.94
C GLU A 130 5.61 -12.91 -7.08
N LYS A 131 5.89 -14.21 -7.06
CA LYS A 131 4.84 -15.22 -6.94
C LYS A 131 4.31 -15.20 -5.51
N GLY A 132 3.00 -15.15 -5.38
CA GLY A 132 2.30 -15.27 -4.13
C GLY A 132 1.21 -16.33 -4.19
N TRP A 133 0.52 -16.51 -3.09
CA TRP A 133 -0.56 -17.48 -2.96
C TRP A 133 -1.75 -16.84 -2.26
N ARG A 134 -2.94 -17.33 -2.56
CA ARG A 134 -4.14 -17.09 -1.78
C ARG A 134 -4.79 -18.42 -1.41
N SER A 135 -5.44 -18.47 -0.28
CA SER A 135 -6.29 -19.57 0.15
C SER A 135 -7.71 -19.03 0.27
N THR A 136 -8.62 -19.59 -0.50
CA THR A 136 -10.05 -19.21 -0.49
C THR A 136 -10.88 -20.26 0.25
N ASP A 137 -10.26 -21.39 0.60
CA ASP A 137 -10.88 -22.52 1.27
C ASP A 137 -9.82 -23.29 2.04
N TYR A 138 -10.25 -24.11 3.01
CA TYR A 138 -9.35 -24.93 3.81
C TYR A 138 -8.54 -25.88 2.92
N MET A 139 -7.22 -25.92 3.14
CA MET A 139 -6.25 -26.76 2.39
C MET A 139 -6.16 -26.48 0.87
N LYS A 140 -6.83 -25.45 0.36
CA LYS A 140 -6.71 -25.05 -1.04
C LYS A 140 -5.87 -23.79 -1.17
N LYS A 141 -5.00 -23.77 -2.15
CA LYS A 141 -4.18 -22.60 -2.49
C LYS A 141 -4.12 -22.38 -3.99
N GLU A 142 -4.17 -21.15 -4.37
CA GLU A 142 -4.09 -20.72 -5.76
C GLU A 142 -2.98 -19.69 -5.91
N GLN A 143 -2.24 -19.77 -6.99
CA GLN A 143 -1.18 -18.79 -7.29
C GLN A 143 -1.80 -17.45 -7.63
N ARG A 144 -1.21 -16.39 -7.07
CA ARG A 144 -1.44 -14.99 -7.45
C ARG A 144 -0.10 -14.24 -7.52
N MET A 145 -0.17 -12.99 -7.91
CA MET A 145 0.98 -12.09 -7.91
C MET A 145 1.02 -11.31 -6.58
N ASN A 146 2.21 -11.14 -6.06
CA ASN A 146 2.54 -10.14 -5.05
C ASN A 146 3.36 -9.04 -5.69
N VAL A 147 3.21 -7.84 -5.17
CA VAL A 147 3.98 -6.69 -5.60
C VAL A 147 4.51 -5.96 -4.38
N SER A 148 5.76 -5.51 -4.44
CA SER A 148 6.32 -4.63 -3.45
C SER A 148 6.94 -3.38 -4.08
N PHE A 149 6.70 -2.24 -3.42
CA PHE A 149 7.40 -0.98 -3.67
C PHE A 149 8.45 -0.80 -2.59
N ASN A 150 9.68 -0.51 -2.97
CA ASN A 150 10.82 -0.62 -2.08
C ASN A 150 11.60 0.68 -2.04
N ILE A 151 11.87 1.17 -0.84
CA ILE A 151 12.64 2.38 -0.55
C ILE A 151 13.74 2.02 0.45
N ARG A 152 14.98 2.48 0.21
CA ARG A 152 16.02 2.45 1.22
C ARG A 152 15.74 3.54 2.25
N LYS A 153 15.51 3.16 3.50
CA LYS A 153 15.34 4.07 4.62
C LYS A 153 16.63 4.16 5.41
N GLU A 154 17.10 5.38 5.61
CA GLU A 154 18.20 5.72 6.49
C GLU A 154 17.68 6.26 7.83
N ASP A 155 18.56 6.32 8.84
CA ASP A 155 18.20 6.87 10.14
C ASP A 155 17.65 8.31 10.04
N GLY A 156 16.61 8.59 10.79
CA GLY A 156 15.94 9.89 10.82
C GLY A 156 15.17 10.26 9.56
N THR A 157 15.34 9.54 8.44
CA THR A 157 14.64 9.84 7.18
C THR A 157 13.36 9.01 7.06
N PRO A 158 12.15 9.58 7.00
CA PRO A 158 10.92 8.84 6.79
C PRO A 158 10.87 8.19 5.41
N ALA A 159 10.47 6.91 5.34
CA ALA A 159 10.06 6.30 4.08
C ALA A 159 8.56 6.54 3.89
N ARG A 160 8.18 7.19 2.78
CA ARG A 160 6.81 7.65 2.53
C ARG A 160 6.34 7.22 1.15
N PHE A 161 5.13 6.66 1.11
CA PHE A 161 4.47 6.20 -0.11
C PHE A 161 3.09 6.83 -0.24
N ILE A 162 2.69 7.18 -1.45
CA ILE A 162 1.31 7.50 -1.79
C ILE A 162 0.85 6.47 -2.81
N THR A 163 -0.17 5.69 -2.51
CA THR A 163 -0.76 4.73 -3.44
C THR A 163 -2.16 5.17 -3.81
N VAL A 164 -2.40 5.38 -5.08
CA VAL A 164 -3.75 5.65 -5.62
C VAL A 164 -4.31 4.35 -6.17
N ILE A 165 -5.49 3.95 -5.70
CA ILE A 165 -6.25 2.79 -6.20
C ILE A 165 -7.53 3.31 -6.83
N TYR A 166 -7.62 3.20 -8.14
CA TYR A 166 -8.72 3.71 -8.94
C TYR A 166 -9.53 2.56 -9.56
N PRO A 167 -10.74 2.27 -9.06
CA PRO A 167 -11.63 1.29 -9.68
C PRO A 167 -12.02 1.72 -11.10
N LYS A 168 -12.04 0.79 -12.04
CA LYS A 168 -12.45 1.04 -13.42
C LYS A 168 -13.35 -0.07 -13.95
N LYS A 169 -14.34 0.30 -14.76
CA LYS A 169 -15.28 -0.65 -15.36
C LYS A 169 -14.75 -1.20 -16.69
N GLU A 170 -14.00 -0.41 -17.44
CA GLU A 170 -13.55 -0.77 -18.79
C GLU A 170 -12.10 -1.27 -18.76
N ALA A 171 -11.84 -2.34 -19.48
CA ALA A 171 -10.49 -2.76 -19.81
C ALA A 171 -9.81 -1.72 -20.74
N GLY A 172 -8.51 -1.56 -20.63
CA GLY A 172 -7.70 -0.80 -21.57
C GLY A 172 -7.51 0.69 -21.28
N LYS A 173 -8.50 1.43 -20.77
CA LYS A 173 -8.32 2.86 -20.47
C LYS A 173 -7.72 3.05 -19.08
N THR A 174 -6.48 3.48 -19.01
CA THR A 174 -5.79 3.82 -17.76
C THR A 174 -5.91 5.31 -17.48
N PRO A 175 -6.28 5.72 -16.25
CA PRO A 175 -6.30 7.13 -15.88
C PRO A 175 -4.88 7.67 -15.81
N SER A 176 -4.70 8.95 -16.15
CA SER A 176 -3.47 9.68 -15.81
C SER A 176 -3.50 9.99 -14.32
N LEU A 177 -2.54 9.46 -13.56
CA LEU A 177 -2.44 9.67 -12.13
C LEU A 177 -1.15 10.39 -11.77
N GLU A 178 -1.26 11.42 -10.93
CA GLU A 178 -0.14 12.08 -10.27
C GLU A 178 -0.49 12.24 -8.80
N ALA A 179 0.50 12.07 -7.91
CA ALA A 179 0.34 12.39 -6.50
C ALA A 179 1.66 12.87 -5.91
N LYS A 180 1.57 13.82 -4.99
CA LYS A 180 2.73 14.35 -4.27
C LYS A 180 2.35 14.90 -2.91
N PHE A 181 3.28 14.83 -1.97
CA PHE A 181 3.16 15.55 -0.71
C PHE A 181 3.27 17.04 -0.95
N ILE A 182 2.42 17.84 -0.29
CA ILE A 182 2.53 19.30 -0.27
C ILE A 182 3.53 19.72 0.80
N ASN A 183 3.53 19.02 1.94
CA ASN A 183 4.56 19.19 2.99
C ASN A 183 5.76 18.34 2.63
N GLY A 184 6.95 18.91 2.56
CA GLY A 184 8.18 18.21 2.18
C GLY A 184 8.58 17.06 3.11
N SER A 185 8.25 17.14 4.41
CA SER A 185 8.62 16.13 5.42
C SER A 185 7.40 15.54 6.14
N PHE A 186 7.62 14.44 6.86
CA PHE A 186 6.65 13.87 7.77
C PHE A 186 6.27 14.88 8.86
N ASN A 187 4.98 14.94 9.21
CA ASN A 187 4.46 15.76 10.28
C ASN A 187 3.60 14.93 11.22
N GLU A 188 3.96 14.91 12.50
CA GLU A 188 3.22 14.19 13.56
C GLU A 188 1.75 14.61 13.65
N LYS A 189 1.47 15.89 13.41
CA LYS A 189 0.15 16.50 13.61
C LYS A 189 -0.75 16.47 12.38
N GLY A 190 -0.29 15.91 11.27
CA GLY A 190 -1.13 15.90 10.08
C GLY A 190 -0.41 15.60 8.78
N LEU A 191 -1.20 15.59 7.73
CA LEU A 191 -0.76 15.29 6.37
C LEU A 191 -1.39 16.25 5.39
N LYS A 192 -0.64 16.66 4.36
CA LYS A 192 -1.18 17.39 3.19
C LYS A 192 -0.55 16.84 1.91
N LEU A 193 -1.38 16.46 0.97
CA LEU A 193 -0.97 15.97 -0.34
C LEU A 193 -1.89 16.48 -1.44
N GLN A 194 -1.43 16.39 -2.67
CA GLN A 194 -2.21 16.67 -3.86
C GLN A 194 -2.25 15.44 -4.74
N VAL A 195 -3.44 15.10 -5.22
CA VAL A 195 -3.67 14.08 -6.23
C VAL A 195 -4.24 14.74 -7.48
N ARG A 196 -3.82 14.28 -8.66
CA ARG A 196 -4.40 14.66 -9.93
C ARG A 196 -4.82 13.41 -10.69
N ILE A 197 -6.06 13.35 -11.13
CA ILE A 197 -6.62 12.27 -11.93
C ILE A 197 -7.20 12.86 -13.20
N ASP A 198 -6.70 12.45 -14.36
CA ASP A 198 -7.08 12.98 -15.68
C ASP A 198 -7.13 14.52 -15.71
N GLY A 199 -6.09 15.14 -15.16
CA GLY A 199 -5.93 16.60 -15.08
C GLY A 199 -6.68 17.29 -13.94
N LYS A 200 -7.66 16.62 -13.29
CA LYS A 200 -8.42 17.19 -12.16
C LYS A 200 -7.63 17.08 -10.86
N LYS A 201 -7.36 18.22 -10.22
CA LYS A 201 -6.62 18.29 -8.94
C LYS A 201 -7.56 18.18 -7.76
N LYS A 202 -7.13 17.45 -6.73
CA LYS A 202 -7.75 17.44 -5.40
C LYS A 202 -6.67 17.49 -4.32
N ASN A 203 -6.81 18.40 -3.38
CA ASN A 203 -5.95 18.46 -2.20
C ASN A 203 -6.60 17.61 -1.10
N LEU A 204 -5.82 16.75 -0.49
CA LEU A 204 -6.21 15.86 0.59
C LEU A 204 -5.33 16.14 1.81
N GLY A 205 -5.88 15.96 2.99
CA GLY A 205 -5.11 16.12 4.21
C GLY A 205 -5.98 16.06 5.46
N TYR A 206 -5.32 16.08 6.60
CA TYR A 206 -5.94 16.14 7.92
C TYR A 206 -5.00 16.81 8.91
N ASN A 207 -5.56 17.25 10.03
CA ASN A 207 -4.85 17.61 11.27
C ASN A 207 -5.35 16.70 12.39
N LEU A 208 -4.43 16.19 13.23
CA LEU A 208 -4.69 15.40 14.44
C LEU A 208 -4.88 16.31 15.65
#